data_7139b1a5a6460e812dd0e90224df0620
#
_entry.id   7139b1a5a6460e812dd0e90224df0620
#
_cell.length_a   1.000
_cell.length_b   1.000
_cell.length_c   1.000
_cell.angle_alpha   90.00
_cell.angle_beta   90.00
_cell.angle_gamma   90.00
#
_symmetry.space_group_name_H-M   'P 1'
#
loop_
_entity.id
_entity.type
_entity.pdbx_description
1 polymer ?
#
loop_
_entity_poly.entity_id
_entity_poly.type
_entity_poly.pdbx_seq_one_letter_code
_entity_poly.pdbx_strand_id
1 'polypeptide(L)'
;QELYPSSDIDLSIIQKNNKIKDSSNLEKFVAKLWDLGFQVGHSVRTIKDIKKIAKEDPKEFTSYLTRRALLTDKKTDESINLALNNVWSKKKFYKVKLSEQEERYKSFFSTEYNLEPNLKESPGALRDFQTSLWILQHCFNLKDINEIKKSKEFGNEIEEVLNSYNFVKAMRYITNIISKRNRLTFEIQVEIADKAMLKEGTTKRSVEKLMQKFYENASNLSNFNNHVFEKFKEQNQFAITKNHGNFFIRGNKIGFKKNINLSNKKELI
;
A
#
# COMPACT_ATOMS: atom_id res chain seq x y z
N GLN A 1 -8.82 5.93 -3.02
CA GLN A 1 -7.65 6.27 -3.86
C GLN A 1 -7.38 7.76 -3.77
N GLU A 2 -6.10 8.11 -3.75
CA GLU A 2 -5.64 9.50 -3.78
C GLU A 2 -5.22 9.85 -5.20
N LEU A 3 -5.68 11.00 -5.69
CA LEU A 3 -5.32 11.53 -6.99
C LEU A 3 -4.19 12.55 -6.84
N TYR A 4 -3.20 12.45 -7.69
CA TYR A 4 -2.10 13.40 -7.81
C TYR A 4 -2.25 14.18 -9.12
N PRO A 5 -1.56 15.34 -9.28
CA PRO A 5 -1.74 16.20 -10.45
C PRO A 5 -1.58 15.50 -11.81
N SER A 6 -0.79 14.41 -11.86
CA SER A 6 -0.55 13.63 -13.09
C SER A 6 -1.07 12.19 -12.97
N SER A 7 -2.06 11.93 -12.10
CA SER A 7 -2.65 10.60 -11.95
C SER A 7 -3.76 10.37 -12.94
N ASP A 8 -3.79 9.19 -13.53
CA ASP A 8 -4.97 8.69 -14.23
C ASP A 8 -6.15 8.55 -13.29
N ILE A 9 -7.35 8.78 -13.78
CA ILE A 9 -8.58 8.61 -13.05
C ILE A 9 -9.22 7.29 -13.49
N ASP A 10 -9.27 6.30 -12.61
CA ASP A 10 -9.97 5.04 -12.85
C ASP A 10 -11.42 5.16 -12.34
N LEU A 11 -12.37 5.25 -13.26
CA LEU A 11 -13.79 5.42 -12.97
C LEU A 11 -14.53 4.10 -13.18
N SER A 12 -15.20 3.61 -12.13
CA SER A 12 -16.09 2.46 -12.24
C SER A 12 -17.54 2.90 -12.11
N ILE A 13 -18.34 2.64 -13.14
CA ILE A 13 -19.76 2.96 -13.21
C ILE A 13 -20.54 1.68 -12.99
N ILE A 14 -21.33 1.66 -11.92
CA ILE A 14 -22.04 0.45 -11.50
C ILE A 14 -23.47 0.47 -12.05
N GLN A 15 -23.81 -0.58 -12.78
CA GLN A 15 -25.14 -0.77 -13.33
C GLN A 15 -25.94 -1.81 -12.55
N LYS A 16 -27.24 -1.58 -12.42
CA LYS A 16 -28.15 -2.56 -11.81
C LYS A 16 -28.37 -3.80 -12.69
N ASN A 17 -28.39 -3.62 -14.00
CA ASN A 17 -28.68 -4.67 -15.00
C ASN A 17 -27.76 -4.50 -16.22
N ASN A 18 -27.58 -5.56 -17.02
CA ASN A 18 -26.77 -5.56 -18.25
C ASN A 18 -27.38 -4.70 -19.40
N LYS A 19 -28.56 -4.09 -19.20
CA LYS A 19 -29.17 -3.21 -20.19
C LYS A 19 -28.81 -1.76 -19.88
N ILE A 20 -27.92 -1.19 -20.68
CA ILE A 20 -27.60 0.24 -20.64
C ILE A 20 -28.80 0.97 -21.19
N LYS A 21 -29.61 1.59 -20.33
CA LYS A 21 -30.76 2.39 -20.77
C LYS A 21 -30.36 3.73 -21.43
N ASP A 22 -29.14 4.22 -21.12
CA ASP A 22 -28.65 5.54 -21.54
C ASP A 22 -27.17 5.51 -21.92
N SER A 23 -26.76 4.66 -22.89
CA SER A 23 -25.39 4.62 -23.39
C SER A 23 -24.89 6.00 -23.88
N SER A 24 -25.79 6.74 -24.58
CA SER A 24 -25.46 8.06 -25.11
C SER A 24 -25.11 9.09 -24.04
N ASN A 25 -25.79 9.10 -22.89
CA ASN A 25 -25.48 10.03 -21.81
C ASN A 25 -24.17 9.65 -21.11
N LEU A 26 -23.88 8.36 -21.01
CA LEU A 26 -22.61 7.88 -20.45
C LEU A 26 -21.42 8.24 -21.36
N GLU A 27 -21.57 8.02 -22.66
CA GLU A 27 -20.55 8.39 -23.66
C GLU A 27 -20.28 9.89 -23.63
N LYS A 28 -21.32 10.72 -23.60
CA LYS A 28 -21.20 12.19 -23.47
C LYS A 28 -20.52 12.59 -22.16
N PHE A 29 -20.81 11.91 -21.07
CA PHE A 29 -20.18 12.19 -19.78
C PHE A 29 -18.67 11.90 -19.83
N VAL A 30 -18.29 10.74 -20.34
CA VAL A 30 -16.85 10.37 -20.46
C VAL A 30 -16.13 11.28 -21.44
N ALA A 31 -16.74 11.58 -22.59
CA ALA A 31 -16.18 12.53 -23.57
C ALA A 31 -15.93 13.90 -22.95
N LYS A 32 -16.86 14.40 -22.12
CA LYS A 32 -16.70 15.67 -21.42
C LYS A 32 -15.55 15.67 -20.41
N LEU A 33 -15.27 14.55 -19.76
CA LEU A 33 -14.08 14.42 -18.89
C LEU A 33 -12.79 14.48 -19.70
N TRP A 34 -12.73 13.88 -20.88
CA TRP A 34 -11.59 13.96 -21.78
C TRP A 34 -11.39 15.37 -22.34
N ASP A 35 -12.48 16.03 -22.73
CA ASP A 35 -12.47 17.44 -23.20
C ASP A 35 -11.92 18.40 -22.11
N LEU A 36 -12.14 18.09 -20.84
CA LEU A 36 -11.57 18.82 -19.71
C LEU A 36 -10.08 18.50 -19.45
N GLY A 37 -9.47 17.64 -20.27
CA GLY A 37 -8.06 17.27 -20.19
C GLY A 37 -7.74 16.18 -19.14
N PHE A 38 -8.74 15.50 -18.58
CA PHE A 38 -8.51 14.39 -17.65
C PHE A 38 -8.13 13.11 -18.42
N GLN A 39 -7.13 12.41 -17.92
CA GLN A 39 -6.82 11.04 -18.36
C GLN A 39 -7.72 10.08 -17.58
N VAL A 40 -8.83 9.66 -18.19
CA VAL A 40 -9.84 8.83 -17.56
C VAL A 40 -9.90 7.46 -18.21
N GLY A 41 -9.53 6.43 -17.43
CA GLY A 41 -9.93 5.06 -17.68
C GLY A 41 -11.32 4.83 -17.09
N HIS A 42 -12.24 4.22 -17.83
CA HIS A 42 -13.56 3.94 -17.30
C HIS A 42 -13.99 2.50 -17.56
N SER A 43 -14.83 2.00 -16.67
CA SER A 43 -15.46 0.69 -16.83
C SER A 43 -16.93 0.76 -16.40
N VAL A 44 -17.79 0.05 -17.13
CA VAL A 44 -19.21 -0.08 -16.82
C VAL A 44 -19.45 -1.54 -16.44
N ARG A 45 -19.90 -1.79 -15.22
CA ARG A 45 -19.96 -3.14 -14.66
C ARG A 45 -21.18 -3.36 -13.79
N THR A 46 -21.70 -4.57 -13.80
CA THR A 46 -22.67 -5.02 -12.80
C THR A 46 -21.93 -5.56 -11.57
N ILE A 47 -22.63 -5.74 -10.46
CA ILE A 47 -22.08 -6.40 -9.26
C ILE A 47 -21.56 -7.81 -9.57
N LYS A 48 -22.20 -8.53 -10.51
CA LYS A 48 -21.74 -9.87 -10.94
C LYS A 48 -20.41 -9.79 -11.69
N ASP A 49 -20.25 -8.78 -12.56
CA ASP A 49 -19.00 -8.58 -13.31
C ASP A 49 -17.86 -8.20 -12.36
N ILE A 50 -18.12 -7.33 -11.38
CA ILE A 50 -17.15 -6.97 -10.35
C ILE A 50 -16.64 -8.23 -9.62
N LYS A 51 -17.56 -9.09 -9.17
CA LYS A 51 -17.18 -10.34 -8.48
C LYS A 51 -16.34 -11.25 -9.37
N LYS A 52 -16.71 -11.38 -10.65
CA LYS A 52 -15.99 -12.22 -11.62
C LYS A 52 -14.57 -11.69 -11.84
N ILE A 53 -14.42 -10.42 -12.18
CA ILE A 53 -13.13 -9.81 -12.50
C ILE A 53 -12.23 -9.74 -11.27
N ALA A 54 -12.77 -9.39 -10.11
CA ALA A 54 -12.04 -9.38 -8.86
C ALA A 54 -11.51 -10.78 -8.46
N LYS A 55 -12.16 -11.87 -8.90
CA LYS A 55 -11.69 -13.24 -8.70
C LYS A 55 -10.53 -13.61 -9.63
N GLU A 56 -10.50 -13.04 -10.81
CA GLU A 56 -9.51 -13.32 -11.85
C GLU A 56 -8.25 -12.47 -11.68
N ASP A 57 -8.41 -11.19 -11.28
CA ASP A 57 -7.31 -10.22 -11.13
C ASP A 57 -7.23 -9.64 -9.71
N PRO A 58 -6.12 -9.87 -8.97
CA PRO A 58 -5.90 -9.29 -7.65
C PRO A 58 -5.77 -7.75 -7.68
N LYS A 59 -5.41 -7.13 -8.81
CA LYS A 59 -5.35 -5.68 -8.95
C LYS A 59 -6.76 -5.09 -8.98
N GLU A 60 -7.65 -5.71 -9.73
CA GLU A 60 -9.08 -5.34 -9.72
C GLU A 60 -9.70 -5.52 -8.34
N PHE A 61 -9.39 -6.63 -7.65
CA PHE A 61 -9.85 -6.84 -6.28
C PHE A 61 -9.41 -5.70 -5.36
N THR A 62 -8.12 -5.33 -5.37
CA THR A 62 -7.60 -4.25 -4.52
C THR A 62 -8.12 -2.87 -4.90
N SER A 63 -8.40 -2.60 -6.18
CA SER A 63 -8.99 -1.34 -6.61
C SER A 63 -10.39 -1.14 -6.00
N TYR A 64 -11.20 -2.21 -5.94
CA TYR A 64 -12.50 -2.16 -5.28
C TYR A 64 -12.42 -2.14 -3.75
N LEU A 65 -11.40 -2.74 -3.12
CA LEU A 65 -11.18 -2.62 -1.67
C LEU A 65 -10.95 -1.17 -1.24
N THR A 66 -10.18 -0.41 -2.03
CA THR A 66 -9.81 0.98 -1.74
C THR A 66 -10.57 2.00 -2.60
N ARG A 67 -11.73 1.61 -3.15
CA ARG A 67 -12.56 2.50 -3.94
C ARG A 67 -13.04 3.71 -3.13
N ARG A 68 -13.24 4.82 -3.79
CA ARG A 68 -13.93 5.98 -3.24
C ARG A 68 -15.30 6.10 -3.90
N ALA A 69 -16.35 5.93 -3.13
CA ALA A 69 -17.72 6.14 -3.59
C ALA A 69 -17.94 7.65 -3.82
N LEU A 70 -18.28 8.04 -5.04
CA LEU A 70 -18.58 9.43 -5.41
C LEU A 70 -20.09 9.67 -5.40
N LEU A 71 -20.81 8.89 -6.22
CA LEU A 71 -22.27 8.93 -6.35
C LEU A 71 -22.78 7.49 -6.24
N THR A 72 -23.11 7.07 -5.03
CA THR A 72 -23.67 5.74 -4.81
C THR A 72 -24.59 5.74 -3.60
N ASP A 73 -25.60 4.86 -3.62
CA ASP A 73 -26.39 4.58 -2.45
C ASP A 73 -25.68 3.55 -1.55
N LYS A 74 -26.01 3.57 -0.25
CA LYS A 74 -25.43 2.66 0.74
C LYS A 74 -25.64 1.19 0.37
N LYS A 75 -26.78 0.85 -0.21
CA LYS A 75 -27.14 -0.51 -0.63
C LYS A 75 -26.22 -1.02 -1.75
N THR A 76 -25.89 -0.18 -2.71
CA THR A 76 -24.96 -0.54 -3.79
C THR A 76 -23.55 -0.75 -3.25
N ASP A 77 -23.08 0.12 -2.34
CA ASP A 77 -21.76 -0.03 -1.73
C ASP A 77 -21.66 -1.31 -0.88
N GLU A 78 -22.69 -1.62 -0.10
CA GLU A 78 -22.78 -2.87 0.66
C GLU A 78 -22.80 -4.10 -0.27
N SER A 79 -23.51 -4.02 -1.40
CA SER A 79 -23.56 -5.09 -2.39
C SER A 79 -22.20 -5.38 -3.02
N ILE A 80 -21.39 -4.34 -3.26
CA ILE A 80 -20.00 -4.51 -3.71
C ILE A 80 -19.18 -5.21 -2.63
N ASN A 81 -19.27 -4.79 -1.37
CA ASN A 81 -18.56 -5.42 -0.25
C ASN A 81 -18.95 -6.90 -0.12
N LEU A 82 -20.23 -7.24 -0.23
CA LEU A 82 -20.71 -8.62 -0.21
C LEU A 82 -20.18 -9.43 -1.42
N ALA A 83 -20.13 -8.82 -2.60
CA ALA A 83 -19.59 -9.48 -3.79
C ALA A 83 -18.09 -9.81 -3.67
N LEU A 84 -17.33 -8.97 -2.97
CA LEU A 84 -15.89 -9.16 -2.74
C LEU A 84 -15.59 -10.15 -1.60
N ASN A 85 -16.55 -10.43 -0.72
CA ASN A 85 -16.38 -11.40 0.35
C ASN A 85 -16.02 -12.78 -0.20
N ASN A 86 -14.97 -13.39 0.38
CA ASN A 86 -14.51 -14.73 0.03
C ASN A 86 -14.06 -14.93 -1.44
N VAL A 87 -13.82 -13.85 -2.19
CA VAL A 87 -13.27 -13.93 -3.55
C VAL A 87 -11.85 -14.49 -3.52
N TRP A 88 -11.06 -14.06 -2.55
CA TRP A 88 -9.71 -14.55 -2.31
C TRP A 88 -9.60 -15.17 -0.92
N SER A 89 -8.98 -16.35 -0.78
CA SER A 89 -8.55 -16.81 0.54
C SER A 89 -7.39 -15.93 1.03
N LYS A 90 -7.33 -15.67 2.34
CA LYS A 90 -6.29 -14.84 2.96
C LYS A 90 -4.87 -15.29 2.58
N LYS A 91 -4.62 -16.62 2.59
CA LYS A 91 -3.31 -17.19 2.22
C LYS A 91 -2.97 -16.97 0.74
N LYS A 92 -3.94 -17.14 -0.17
CA LYS A 92 -3.70 -16.95 -1.60
C LYS A 92 -3.44 -15.48 -1.91
N PHE A 93 -4.25 -14.57 -1.34
CA PHE A 93 -4.09 -13.13 -1.50
C PHE A 93 -2.72 -12.65 -0.98
N TYR A 94 -2.32 -13.08 0.23
CA TYR A 94 -1.01 -12.79 0.78
C TYR A 94 0.12 -13.21 -0.15
N LYS A 95 0.10 -14.46 -0.66
CA LYS A 95 1.15 -14.97 -1.56
C LYS A 95 1.25 -14.13 -2.84
N VAL A 96 0.12 -13.76 -3.43
CA VAL A 96 0.10 -12.94 -4.64
C VAL A 96 0.69 -11.55 -4.35
N LYS A 97 0.29 -10.92 -3.25
CA LYS A 97 0.84 -9.59 -2.89
C LYS A 97 2.31 -9.63 -2.54
N LEU A 98 2.78 -10.70 -1.93
CA LEU A 98 4.21 -10.92 -1.68
C LEU A 98 4.98 -11.03 -3.01
N SER A 99 4.51 -11.86 -3.94
CA SER A 99 5.15 -12.02 -5.25
C SER A 99 5.17 -10.71 -6.05
N GLU A 100 4.05 -9.95 -6.07
CA GLU A 100 3.99 -8.63 -6.71
C GLU A 100 5.01 -7.66 -6.10
N GLN A 101 5.20 -7.69 -4.77
CA GLN A 101 6.18 -6.86 -4.08
C GLN A 101 7.61 -7.26 -4.43
N GLU A 102 7.92 -8.56 -4.42
CA GLU A 102 9.25 -9.07 -4.77
C GLU A 102 9.64 -8.72 -6.21
N GLU A 103 8.72 -8.87 -7.17
CA GLU A 103 8.94 -8.48 -8.56
C GLU A 103 9.18 -6.97 -8.70
N ARG A 104 8.37 -6.17 -8.01
CA ARG A 104 8.52 -4.72 -7.99
C ARG A 104 9.87 -4.31 -7.41
N TYR A 105 10.29 -4.90 -6.30
CA TYR A 105 11.56 -4.57 -5.65
C TYR A 105 12.77 -4.87 -6.52
N LYS A 106 12.75 -5.97 -7.29
CA LYS A 106 13.83 -6.28 -8.25
C LYS A 106 14.07 -5.14 -9.24
N SER A 107 13.02 -4.42 -9.65
CA SER A 107 13.12 -3.27 -10.55
C SER A 107 13.79 -2.04 -9.93
N PHE A 108 13.97 -2.01 -8.61
CA PHE A 108 14.52 -0.89 -7.84
C PHE A 108 15.70 -1.30 -6.95
N PHE A 109 16.50 -2.28 -7.39
CA PHE A 109 17.67 -2.77 -6.67
C PHE A 109 17.39 -3.27 -5.25
N SER A 110 16.14 -3.56 -4.93
CA SER A 110 15.66 -4.06 -3.64
C SER A 110 16.11 -3.22 -2.43
N THR A 111 16.22 -1.89 -2.59
CA THR A 111 16.63 -0.96 -1.55
C THR A 111 15.81 0.31 -1.54
N GLU A 112 15.50 0.81 -0.35
CA GLU A 112 14.91 2.13 -0.11
C GLU A 112 15.91 3.28 -0.26
N TYR A 113 17.20 2.98 -0.31
CA TYR A 113 18.29 3.97 -0.41
C TYR A 113 18.68 4.32 -1.85
N ASN A 114 17.76 4.17 -2.80
CA ASN A 114 17.99 4.60 -4.18
C ASN A 114 18.18 6.12 -4.24
N LEU A 115 19.22 6.58 -4.93
CA LEU A 115 19.56 8.01 -5.03
C LEU A 115 18.50 8.83 -5.77
N GLU A 116 17.79 8.23 -6.71
CA GLU A 116 16.67 8.83 -7.44
C GLU A 116 15.43 7.94 -7.30
N PRO A 117 14.79 7.88 -6.12
CA PRO A 117 13.72 6.94 -5.87
C PRO A 117 12.45 7.26 -6.66
N ASN A 118 11.72 6.20 -7.02
CA ASN A 118 10.34 6.34 -7.46
C ASN A 118 9.42 6.43 -6.25
N LEU A 119 8.84 7.60 -6.01
CA LEU A 119 8.03 7.91 -4.83
C LEU A 119 6.72 7.09 -4.74
N LYS A 120 6.37 6.36 -5.79
CA LYS A 120 5.21 5.45 -5.81
C LYS A 120 5.63 4.00 -5.61
N GLU A 121 6.66 3.53 -6.33
CA GLU A 121 6.91 2.09 -6.52
C GLU A 121 8.21 1.57 -5.88
N SER A 122 9.19 2.44 -5.53
CA SER A 122 10.42 2.00 -4.85
C SER A 122 10.11 1.38 -3.47
N PRO A 123 11.00 0.51 -2.93
CA PRO A 123 10.91 0.09 -1.54
C PRO A 123 10.81 1.32 -0.61
N GLY A 124 9.95 1.24 0.40
CA GLY A 124 9.66 2.35 1.31
C GLY A 124 8.82 3.49 0.70
N ALA A 125 8.34 3.36 -0.54
CA ALA A 125 7.46 4.34 -1.17
C ALA A 125 5.97 4.04 -0.91
N LEU A 126 5.09 4.85 -1.51
CA LEU A 126 3.64 4.82 -1.23
C LEU A 126 2.98 3.47 -1.48
N ARG A 127 3.51 2.67 -2.43
CA ARG A 127 2.95 1.35 -2.74
C ARG A 127 3.13 0.36 -1.59
N ASP A 128 4.18 0.47 -0.79
CA ASP A 128 4.39 -0.39 0.36
C ASP A 128 3.32 -0.17 1.42
N PHE A 129 3.04 1.08 1.75
CA PHE A 129 1.96 1.40 2.66
C PHE A 129 0.59 0.94 2.13
N GLN A 130 0.31 1.17 0.83
CA GLN A 130 -0.93 0.70 0.20
C GLN A 130 -1.06 -0.82 0.27
N THR A 131 0.04 -1.55 0.00
CA THR A 131 0.07 -3.02 0.08
C THR A 131 -0.17 -3.47 1.52
N SER A 132 0.42 -2.81 2.50
CA SER A 132 0.17 -3.07 3.93
C SER A 132 -1.30 -2.90 4.27
N LEU A 133 -1.94 -1.81 3.83
CA LEU A 133 -3.38 -1.58 4.04
C LEU A 133 -4.23 -2.70 3.42
N TRP A 134 -3.93 -3.15 2.21
CA TRP A 134 -4.68 -4.25 1.59
C TRP A 134 -4.55 -5.57 2.36
N ILE A 135 -3.35 -5.87 2.86
CA ILE A 135 -3.13 -7.05 3.73
C ILE A 135 -3.87 -6.90 5.05
N LEU A 136 -3.79 -5.73 5.70
CA LEU A 136 -4.50 -5.45 6.95
C LEU A 136 -6.02 -5.57 6.78
N GLN A 137 -6.57 -5.00 5.72
CA GLN A 137 -8.01 -5.07 5.44
C GLN A 137 -8.47 -6.50 5.14
N HIS A 138 -7.80 -7.20 4.23
CA HIS A 138 -8.28 -8.50 3.77
C HIS A 138 -7.84 -9.66 4.66
N CYS A 139 -6.60 -9.65 5.15
CA CYS A 139 -6.05 -10.78 5.90
C CYS A 139 -6.29 -10.68 7.40
N PHE A 140 -6.24 -9.46 7.96
CA PHE A 140 -6.46 -9.21 9.39
C PHE A 140 -7.86 -8.69 9.72
N ASN A 141 -8.68 -8.36 8.71
CA ASN A 141 -10.02 -7.76 8.83
C ASN A 141 -10.01 -6.38 9.53
N LEU A 142 -8.91 -5.63 9.44
CA LEU A 142 -8.80 -4.26 9.94
C LEU A 142 -9.20 -3.29 8.82
N LYS A 143 -10.44 -2.79 8.85
CA LYS A 143 -11.08 -2.12 7.72
C LYS A 143 -10.59 -0.70 7.48
N ASP A 144 -10.22 -0.01 8.54
CA ASP A 144 -9.80 1.39 8.51
C ASP A 144 -8.66 1.70 9.49
N ILE A 145 -8.14 2.91 9.40
CA ILE A 145 -7.03 3.38 10.25
C ILE A 145 -7.41 3.36 11.75
N ASN A 146 -8.67 3.59 12.10
CA ASN A 146 -9.09 3.60 13.51
C ASN A 146 -9.06 2.19 14.11
N GLU A 147 -9.45 1.19 13.32
CA GLU A 147 -9.32 -0.22 13.72
C GLU A 147 -7.85 -0.64 13.84
N ILE A 148 -6.98 -0.17 12.93
CA ILE A 148 -5.53 -0.41 13.00
C ILE A 148 -4.94 0.23 14.26
N LYS A 149 -5.29 1.48 14.58
CA LYS A 149 -4.85 2.18 15.82
C LYS A 149 -5.23 1.43 17.09
N LYS A 150 -6.37 0.77 17.10
CA LYS A 150 -6.84 -0.02 18.26
C LYS A 150 -6.23 -1.41 18.33
N SER A 151 -5.56 -1.88 17.29
CA SER A 151 -4.96 -3.20 17.27
C SER A 151 -3.73 -3.25 18.18
N LYS A 152 -3.58 -4.35 18.94
CA LYS A 152 -2.41 -4.58 19.80
C LYS A 152 -1.10 -4.75 19.01
N GLU A 153 -1.21 -5.15 17.75
CA GLU A 153 -0.08 -5.55 16.92
C GLU A 153 0.47 -4.39 16.10
N PHE A 154 -0.38 -3.47 15.64
CA PHE A 154 0.01 -2.39 14.73
C PHE A 154 -0.29 -0.99 15.27
N GLY A 155 -1.05 -0.89 16.37
CA GLY A 155 -1.55 0.39 16.87
C GLY A 155 -0.46 1.34 17.38
N ASN A 156 0.60 0.81 17.94
CA ASN A 156 1.66 1.64 18.52
C ASN A 156 2.51 2.37 17.47
N GLU A 157 2.64 1.82 16.27
CA GLU A 157 3.52 2.36 15.22
C GLU A 157 2.77 3.15 14.15
N ILE A 158 1.43 2.96 14.04
CA ILE A 158 0.66 3.48 12.90
C ILE A 158 0.67 5.00 12.78
N GLU A 159 0.79 5.75 13.88
CA GLU A 159 0.84 7.22 13.83
C GLU A 159 2.13 7.71 13.18
N GLU A 160 3.27 7.14 13.56
CA GLU A 160 4.56 7.45 12.95
C GLU A 160 4.58 7.06 11.48
N VAL A 161 4.02 5.89 11.15
CA VAL A 161 3.86 5.39 9.78
C VAL A 161 2.99 6.32 8.94
N LEU A 162 1.89 6.84 9.50
CA LEU A 162 1.03 7.81 8.80
C LEU A 162 1.75 9.15 8.56
N ASN A 163 2.56 9.61 9.50
CA ASN A 163 3.40 10.80 9.32
C ASN A 163 4.40 10.58 8.18
N SER A 164 5.06 9.43 8.15
CA SER A 164 5.98 9.04 7.08
C SER A 164 5.26 8.93 5.73
N TYR A 165 4.09 8.32 5.70
CA TYR A 165 3.25 8.25 4.51
C TYR A 165 2.86 9.63 3.99
N ASN A 166 2.44 10.54 4.87
CA ASN A 166 2.08 11.91 4.50
C ASN A 166 3.29 12.70 3.97
N PHE A 167 4.48 12.49 4.53
CA PHE A 167 5.69 13.09 4.02
C PHE A 167 6.00 12.62 2.58
N VAL A 168 6.00 11.32 2.33
CA VAL A 168 6.26 10.77 0.99
C VAL A 168 5.17 11.18 -0.01
N LYS A 169 3.91 11.31 0.44
CA LYS A 169 2.81 11.90 -0.35
C LYS A 169 3.10 13.32 -0.78
N ALA A 170 3.50 14.16 0.16
CA ALA A 170 3.84 15.56 -0.12
C ALA A 170 5.00 15.66 -1.12
N MET A 171 6.04 14.85 -0.93
CA MET A 171 7.16 14.76 -1.86
C MET A 171 6.70 14.36 -3.28
N ARG A 172 5.84 13.34 -3.39
CA ARG A 172 5.28 12.92 -4.67
C ARG A 172 4.41 14.01 -5.32
N TYR A 173 3.59 14.70 -4.53
CA TYR A 173 2.74 15.78 -5.02
C TYR A 173 3.58 16.89 -5.64
N ILE A 174 4.63 17.35 -4.95
CA ILE A 174 5.53 18.40 -5.43
C ILE A 174 6.28 17.93 -6.68
N THR A 175 6.82 16.70 -6.65
CA THR A 175 7.52 16.09 -7.79
C THR A 175 6.62 16.01 -9.03
N ASN A 176 5.34 15.67 -8.87
CA ASN A 176 4.38 15.61 -9.97
C ASN A 176 4.06 17.01 -10.54
N ILE A 177 4.02 18.05 -9.72
CA ILE A 177 3.84 19.43 -10.19
C ILE A 177 5.03 19.85 -11.05
N ILE A 178 6.25 19.53 -10.60
CA ILE A 178 7.49 19.94 -11.29
C ILE A 178 7.68 19.16 -12.60
N SER A 179 7.57 17.82 -12.56
CA SER A 179 8.03 16.96 -13.65
C SER A 179 6.96 16.09 -14.29
N LYS A 180 5.74 16.06 -13.75
CA LYS A 180 4.67 15.13 -14.13
C LYS A 180 5.06 13.63 -13.99
N ARG A 181 6.11 13.31 -13.24
CA ARG A 181 6.67 11.96 -13.04
C ARG A 181 6.70 11.61 -11.55
N ASN A 182 6.93 10.34 -11.25
CA ASN A 182 7.04 9.86 -9.86
C ASN A 182 8.50 9.70 -9.39
N ARG A 183 9.48 9.94 -10.26
CA ARG A 183 10.90 9.78 -9.95
C ARG A 183 11.47 11.09 -9.41
N LEU A 184 12.10 11.02 -8.25
CA LEU A 184 12.76 12.14 -7.58
C LEU A 184 14.20 12.25 -8.08
N THR A 185 14.38 12.82 -9.29
CA THR A 185 15.72 13.00 -9.89
C THR A 185 16.55 14.04 -9.14
N PHE A 186 17.86 14.06 -9.37
CA PHE A 186 18.76 15.02 -8.72
C PHE A 186 18.33 16.47 -8.95
N GLU A 187 17.87 16.83 -10.16
CA GLU A 187 17.41 18.18 -10.48
C GLU A 187 16.18 18.56 -9.63
N ILE A 188 15.23 17.63 -9.47
CA ILE A 188 14.04 17.82 -8.67
C ILE A 188 14.39 17.93 -7.19
N GLN A 189 15.34 17.14 -6.70
CA GLN A 189 15.84 17.23 -5.32
C GLN A 189 16.38 18.62 -5.01
N VAL A 190 17.19 19.19 -5.93
CA VAL A 190 17.70 20.56 -5.81
C VAL A 190 16.56 21.58 -5.79
N GLU A 191 15.62 21.48 -6.73
CA GLU A 191 14.51 22.42 -6.82
C GLU A 191 13.60 22.37 -5.57
N ILE A 192 13.34 21.20 -5.03
CA ILE A 192 12.56 21.05 -3.80
C ILE A 192 13.34 21.59 -2.60
N ALA A 193 14.63 21.28 -2.49
CA ALA A 193 15.46 21.75 -1.38
C ALA A 193 15.57 23.27 -1.33
N ASP A 194 15.69 23.91 -2.48
CA ASP A 194 15.75 25.38 -2.58
C ASP A 194 14.41 26.04 -2.23
N LYS A 195 13.27 25.49 -2.70
CA LYS A 195 11.93 26.03 -2.45
C LYS A 195 11.42 25.76 -1.03
N ALA A 196 11.79 24.63 -0.45
CA ALA A 196 11.36 24.26 0.91
C ALA A 196 12.03 25.07 2.02
N MET A 197 12.82 26.12 1.67
CA MET A 197 13.59 26.94 2.61
C MET A 197 14.49 26.12 3.57
N LEU A 198 14.92 24.94 3.14
CA LEU A 198 15.92 24.15 3.84
C LEU A 198 17.32 24.81 3.72
N LYS A 199 17.37 26.14 3.56
CA LYS A 199 18.57 26.94 3.38
C LYS A 199 19.45 26.92 4.64
N GLU A 200 20.13 25.81 4.84
CA GLU A 200 21.21 25.74 5.82
C GLU A 200 22.54 25.65 5.06
N GLY A 201 23.11 26.80 4.72
CA GLY A 201 24.41 26.86 4.06
C GLY A 201 24.35 26.66 2.54
N THR A 202 24.99 25.62 2.00
CA THR A 202 25.06 25.36 0.55
C THR A 202 23.86 24.54 0.07
N THR A 203 23.48 24.68 -1.21
CA THR A 203 22.44 23.88 -1.88
C THR A 203 22.69 22.36 -1.70
N LYS A 204 23.96 21.92 -1.76
CA LYS A 204 24.34 20.52 -1.53
C LYS A 204 23.90 20.04 -0.16
N ARG A 205 24.15 20.79 0.90
CA ARG A 205 23.76 20.42 2.29
C ARG A 205 22.23 20.38 2.44
N SER A 206 21.50 21.25 1.76
CA SER A 206 20.06 21.26 1.77
C SER A 206 19.47 20.01 1.11
N VAL A 207 20.05 19.55 -0.01
CA VAL A 207 19.68 18.29 -0.69
C VAL A 207 19.98 17.08 0.19
N GLU A 208 21.15 17.02 0.79
CA GLU A 208 21.53 15.94 1.70
C GLU A 208 20.52 15.81 2.86
N LYS A 209 20.12 16.93 3.46
CA LYS A 209 19.12 16.96 4.54
C LYS A 209 17.73 16.55 4.07
N LEU A 210 17.31 16.96 2.86
CA LEU A 210 16.06 16.53 2.25
C LEU A 210 16.05 15.00 2.05
N MET A 211 17.13 14.46 1.48
CA MET A 211 17.23 13.03 1.21
C MET A 211 17.38 12.22 2.49
N GLN A 212 18.07 12.71 3.50
CA GLN A 212 18.08 12.08 4.82
C GLN A 212 16.66 11.90 5.36
N LYS A 213 15.87 12.99 5.38
CA LYS A 213 14.45 12.91 5.80
C LYS A 213 13.65 11.94 4.95
N PHE A 214 13.89 11.92 3.63
CA PHE A 214 13.22 10.98 2.76
C PHE A 214 13.54 9.53 3.14
N TYR A 215 14.81 9.19 3.34
CA TYR A 215 15.23 7.82 3.70
C TYR A 215 14.71 7.38 5.07
N GLU A 216 14.69 8.27 6.06
CA GLU A 216 14.08 8.00 7.37
C GLU A 216 12.60 7.60 7.22
N ASN A 217 11.83 8.38 6.47
CA ASN A 217 10.42 8.09 6.23
C ASN A 217 10.20 6.84 5.36
N ALA A 218 11.03 6.64 4.34
CA ALA A 218 10.97 5.45 3.49
C ALA A 218 11.30 4.18 4.29
N SER A 219 12.29 4.24 5.18
CA SER A 219 12.63 3.12 6.07
C SER A 219 11.46 2.77 7.01
N ASN A 220 10.78 3.77 7.58
CA ASN A 220 9.60 3.54 8.42
C ASN A 220 8.49 2.83 7.66
N LEU A 221 8.21 3.25 6.41
CA LEU A 221 7.20 2.60 5.56
C LEU A 221 7.59 1.16 5.19
N SER A 222 8.86 0.95 4.85
CA SER A 222 9.42 -0.38 4.54
C SER A 222 9.35 -1.32 5.75
N ASN A 223 9.75 -0.84 6.92
CA ASN A 223 9.71 -1.61 8.16
C ASN A 223 8.27 -2.01 8.53
N PHE A 224 7.33 -1.08 8.44
CA PHE A 224 5.92 -1.37 8.68
C PHE A 224 5.38 -2.42 7.69
N ASN A 225 5.71 -2.26 6.42
CA ASN A 225 5.30 -3.21 5.39
C ASN A 225 5.84 -4.62 5.70
N ASN A 226 7.12 -4.73 6.03
CA ASN A 226 7.74 -5.98 6.42
C ASN A 226 7.09 -6.57 7.68
N HIS A 227 6.80 -5.73 8.70
CA HIS A 227 6.11 -6.18 9.91
C HIS A 227 4.74 -6.78 9.59
N VAL A 228 3.94 -6.13 8.75
CA VAL A 228 2.60 -6.64 8.34
C VAL A 228 2.73 -8.01 7.64
N PHE A 229 3.68 -8.15 6.72
CA PHE A 229 3.89 -9.42 6.01
C PHE A 229 4.39 -10.52 6.93
N GLU A 230 5.40 -10.26 7.75
CA GLU A 230 5.95 -11.25 8.68
C GLU A 230 4.90 -11.67 9.72
N LYS A 231 4.08 -10.74 10.22
CA LYS A 231 3.02 -11.06 11.17
C LYS A 231 1.98 -12.02 10.60
N PHE A 232 1.56 -11.81 9.36
CA PHE A 232 0.64 -12.73 8.71
C PHE A 232 1.28 -14.10 8.48
N LYS A 233 2.54 -14.13 8.07
CA LYS A 233 3.31 -15.36 7.89
C LYS A 233 3.43 -16.15 9.20
N GLU A 234 3.75 -15.48 10.31
CA GLU A 234 3.81 -16.10 11.65
C GLU A 234 2.48 -16.72 12.04
N GLN A 235 1.36 -16.02 11.86
CA GLN A 235 0.03 -16.53 12.20
C GLN A 235 -0.36 -17.76 11.36
N ASN A 236 0.16 -17.90 10.15
CA ASN A 236 -0.19 -18.98 9.22
C ASN A 236 0.83 -20.13 9.16
N GLN A 237 1.99 -19.98 9.81
CA GLN A 237 3.02 -21.04 9.91
C GLN A 237 2.80 -21.98 11.10
N PHE A 238 1.65 -21.98 11.73
CA PHE A 238 1.33 -22.76 12.93
C PHE A 238 1.51 -24.29 12.84
N ALA A 239 1.71 -24.83 11.64
CA ALA A 239 1.75 -26.27 11.46
C ALA A 239 3.13 -26.93 11.66
N ILE A 240 4.23 -26.16 11.78
CA ILE A 240 5.57 -26.74 11.94
C ILE A 240 6.30 -26.06 13.11
N THR A 241 5.95 -26.49 14.32
CA THR A 241 6.79 -26.19 15.48
C THR A 241 7.68 -27.41 15.74
N LYS A 242 8.97 -27.26 15.52
CA LYS A 242 9.96 -28.28 15.95
C LYS A 242 10.41 -27.91 17.35
N ASN A 243 10.22 -28.80 18.29
CA ASN A 243 10.69 -28.65 19.66
C ASN A 243 12.08 -29.26 19.82
N HIS A 244 13.01 -28.49 20.35
CA HIS A 244 14.36 -28.92 20.68
C HIS A 244 14.66 -28.52 22.14
N GLY A 245 14.46 -29.45 23.08
CA GLY A 245 14.66 -29.18 24.52
C GLY A 245 13.83 -27.98 25.00
N ASN A 246 14.52 -26.95 25.47
CA ASN A 246 13.93 -25.71 25.97
C ASN A 246 13.57 -24.68 24.86
N PHE A 247 13.95 -24.98 23.63
CA PHE A 247 13.68 -24.15 22.47
C PHE A 247 12.55 -24.69 21.62
N PHE A 248 11.92 -23.82 20.87
CA PHE A 248 11.08 -24.22 19.75
C PHE A 248 11.45 -23.41 18.50
N ILE A 249 11.43 -24.05 17.37
CA ILE A 249 11.64 -23.42 16.07
C ILE A 249 10.26 -23.28 15.39
N ARG A 250 9.91 -22.02 15.06
CA ARG A 250 8.68 -21.68 14.37
C ARG A 250 9.02 -20.90 13.09
N GLY A 251 8.94 -21.58 11.96
CA GLY A 251 9.46 -21.05 10.70
C GLY A 251 10.97 -20.78 10.80
N ASN A 252 11.40 -19.55 10.60
CA ASN A 252 12.78 -19.12 10.70
C ASN A 252 13.15 -18.49 12.07
N LYS A 253 12.24 -18.54 13.05
CA LYS A 253 12.45 -17.94 14.37
C LYS A 253 12.63 -19.03 15.42
N ILE A 254 13.57 -18.77 16.35
CA ILE A 254 13.79 -19.58 17.54
C ILE A 254 13.12 -18.85 18.70
N GLY A 255 12.29 -19.56 19.44
CA GLY A 255 11.67 -19.07 20.67
C GLY A 255 12.01 -19.99 21.85
N PHE A 256 11.82 -19.47 23.05
CA PHE A 256 11.99 -20.21 24.30
C PHE A 256 10.64 -20.67 24.84
N LYS A 257 10.57 -21.83 25.44
CA LYS A 257 9.41 -22.25 26.23
C LYS A 257 9.27 -21.34 27.44
N LYS A 258 8.06 -21.04 27.89
CA LYS A 258 7.79 -20.20 29.07
C LYS A 258 8.63 -20.67 30.27
N ASN A 259 9.22 -19.73 31.03
CA ASN A 259 9.97 -19.91 32.27
C ASN A 259 11.44 -20.33 32.14
N ILE A 260 12.13 -19.99 31.08
CA ILE A 260 13.59 -20.12 31.05
C ILE A 260 14.22 -18.88 31.70
N ASN A 261 15.02 -19.07 32.70
CA ASN A 261 15.88 -18.03 33.27
C ASN A 261 17.10 -17.86 32.38
N LEU A 262 17.10 -16.83 31.53
CA LEU A 262 18.19 -16.55 30.57
C LEU A 262 19.54 -16.26 31.25
N SER A 263 19.58 -16.00 32.56
CA SER A 263 20.80 -15.83 33.34
C SER A 263 21.44 -17.15 33.76
N ASN A 264 20.74 -18.27 33.63
CA ASN A 264 21.25 -19.59 34.02
C ASN A 264 21.81 -20.33 32.79
N LYS A 265 23.15 -20.29 32.61
CA LYS A 265 23.85 -20.95 31.49
C LYS A 265 23.55 -22.46 31.35
N LYS A 266 23.17 -23.15 32.44
CA LYS A 266 22.84 -24.58 32.40
C LYS A 266 21.46 -24.89 31.81
N GLU A 267 20.57 -23.91 31.68
CA GLU A 267 19.27 -24.06 31.04
C GLU A 267 19.30 -23.75 29.53
N LEU A 268 20.42 -23.26 29.03
CA LEU A 268 20.61 -22.87 27.61
C LEU A 268 21.28 -23.96 26.77
N ILE A 269 21.79 -25.03 27.38
CA ILE A 269 22.39 -26.21 26.77
C ILE A 269 21.41 -27.39 26.93
#